data_2560ede832ae98533105cd5cb8bee4ba
#
_entry.id   2560ede832ae98533105cd5cb8bee4ba
#
_cell.length_a   1.000
_cell.length_b   1.000
_cell.length_c   1.000
_cell.angle_alpha   90.00
_cell.angle_beta   90.00
_cell.angle_gamma   90.00
#
_symmetry.space_group_name_H-M   'P 1'
#
loop_
_entity.id
_entity.type
_entity.pdbx_description
1 polymer ?
#
loop_
_entity_poly.entity_id
_entity_poly.type
_entity_poly.pdbx_seq_one_letter_code
_entity_poly.pdbx_strand_id
1 'polypeptide(L)' 'MRFAGVKELKQQTMDILKEAEQQDVIITAYGKPVAVLHHISEDDLADYLVENDPAFRARIEEAFAE' A
#
# COMPACT_ATOMS: atom_id res chain seq x y z
N MET A 1 13.22 -5.58 -4.40
CA MET A 1 11.90 -6.24 -4.36
C MET A 1 11.94 -7.45 -3.44
N ARG A 2 10.95 -7.56 -2.57
CA ARG A 2 10.88 -8.64 -1.60
C ARG A 2 9.53 -9.33 -1.71
N PHE A 3 9.49 -10.64 -1.45
CA PHE A 3 8.23 -11.40 -1.41
C PHE A 3 7.87 -11.71 0.05
N ALA A 4 6.62 -11.57 0.39
CA ALA A 4 6.11 -11.92 1.71
C ALA A 4 4.76 -12.63 1.56
N GLY A 5 4.55 -13.68 2.33
CA GLY A 5 3.26 -14.38 2.32
C GLY A 5 2.20 -13.60 3.08
N VAL A 6 0.93 -13.90 2.79
CA VAL A 6 -0.19 -13.29 3.50
C VAL A 6 -0.10 -13.52 5.01
N LYS A 7 0.33 -14.72 5.42
CA LYS A 7 0.48 -15.04 6.82
C LYS A 7 1.56 -14.19 7.50
N GLU A 8 2.67 -13.97 6.81
CA GLU A 8 3.75 -13.11 7.32
C GLU A 8 3.26 -11.67 7.42
N LEU A 9 2.53 -11.18 6.42
CA LEU A 9 1.94 -9.86 6.46
C LEU A 9 1.00 -9.69 7.66
N LYS A 10 0.19 -10.70 7.93
CA LYS A 10 -0.74 -10.68 9.05
C LYS A 10 0.00 -10.60 10.40
N GLN A 11 1.09 -11.36 10.54
CA GLN A 11 1.82 -11.45 11.80
C GLN A 11 2.81 -10.30 12.01
N GLN A 12 3.37 -9.76 10.94
CA GLN A 12 4.42 -8.75 11.00
C GLN A 12 4.07 -7.52 10.16
N THR A 13 2.84 -7.06 10.26
CA THR A 13 2.32 -5.97 9.42
C THR A 13 3.22 -4.74 9.46
N MET A 14 3.56 -4.24 10.66
CA MET A 14 4.35 -3.02 10.77
C MET A 14 5.77 -3.17 10.22
N ASP A 15 6.37 -4.34 10.44
CA ASP A 15 7.70 -4.60 9.92
C ASP A 15 7.71 -4.62 8.39
N ILE A 16 6.69 -5.23 7.80
CA ILE A 16 6.58 -5.29 6.34
C ILE A 16 6.29 -3.91 5.76
N LEU A 17 5.48 -3.09 6.43
CA LEU A 17 5.23 -1.72 5.99
C LEU A 17 6.51 -0.88 6.02
N LYS A 18 7.36 -1.09 7.02
CA LYS A 18 8.67 -0.42 7.07
C LYS A 18 9.58 -0.87 5.93
N GLU A 19 9.57 -2.14 5.61
CA GLU A 19 10.34 -2.65 4.46
C GLU A 19 9.84 -2.03 3.16
N ALA A 20 8.53 -1.81 3.04
CA ALA A 20 7.95 -1.19 1.85
C ALA A 20 8.43 0.24 1.64
N GLU A 21 8.90 0.92 2.69
CA GLU A 21 9.51 2.24 2.56
C GLU A 21 10.83 2.20 1.78
N GLN A 22 11.50 1.06 1.78
CA GLN A 22 12.80 0.89 1.14
C GLN A 22 12.69 0.20 -0.22
N GLN A 23 11.73 -0.70 -0.39
CA GLN A 23 11.54 -1.47 -1.61
C GLN A 23 10.13 -2.03 -1.66
N ASP A 24 9.63 -2.27 -2.87
CA ASP A 24 8.32 -2.88 -3.02
C ASP A 24 8.29 -4.26 -2.41
N VAL A 25 7.17 -4.60 -1.77
CA VAL A 25 6.94 -5.92 -1.19
C VAL A 25 5.79 -6.58 -1.94
N ILE A 26 6.06 -7.73 -2.55
CA ILE A 26 5.05 -8.50 -3.26
C ILE A 26 4.40 -9.46 -2.26
N ILE A 27 3.09 -9.33 -2.10
CA ILE A 27 2.33 -10.21 -1.20
C ILE A 27 1.84 -11.42 -1.98
N THR A 28 2.11 -12.61 -1.46
CA THR A 28 1.74 -13.86 -2.11
C THR A 28 0.73 -14.62 -1.26
N ALA A 29 -0.17 -15.34 -1.93
CA ALA A 29 -1.11 -16.25 -1.31
C ALA A 29 -1.16 -17.54 -2.14
N TYR A 30 -1.01 -18.67 -1.48
CA TYR A 30 -1.01 -19.97 -2.16
C TYR A 30 0.02 -20.04 -3.28
N GLY A 31 1.20 -19.44 -3.05
CA GLY A 31 2.29 -19.46 -4.02
C GLY A 31 2.11 -18.51 -5.19
N LYS A 32 1.10 -17.65 -5.18
CA LYS A 32 0.83 -16.71 -6.26
C LYS A 32 0.85 -15.28 -5.76
N PRO A 33 1.39 -14.34 -6.54
CA PRO A 33 1.33 -12.92 -6.17
C PRO A 33 -0.11 -12.41 -6.24
N VAL A 34 -0.54 -11.72 -5.18
CA VAL A 34 -1.91 -11.19 -5.10
C VAL A 34 -1.93 -9.68 -4.89
N ALA A 35 -0.83 -9.08 -4.42
CA ALA A 35 -0.80 -7.66 -4.13
C ALA A 35 0.64 -7.14 -4.11
N VAL A 36 0.78 -5.83 -4.22
CA VAL A 36 2.06 -5.16 -4.04
C VAL A 36 1.90 -4.09 -2.98
N LEU A 37 2.82 -4.07 -2.01
CA LEU A 37 2.92 -2.96 -1.07
C LEU A 37 3.99 -2.00 -1.59
N HIS A 38 3.57 -0.79 -1.88
CA HIS A 38 4.43 0.24 -2.40
C HIS A 38 4.31 1.47 -1.51
N HIS A 39 5.44 1.99 -1.01
CA HIS A 39 5.41 3.19 -0.19
C HIS A 39 4.96 4.38 -1.03
N ILE A 40 4.07 5.18 -0.46
CA ILE A 40 3.56 6.36 -1.15
C ILE A 40 3.55 7.53 -0.16
N SER A 41 3.99 8.71 -0.61
CA SER A 41 3.90 9.94 0.19
C SER A 41 2.50 10.54 0.04
N GLU A 42 2.17 11.48 0.93
CA GLU A 42 0.89 12.18 0.83
C GLU A 42 0.76 12.93 -0.50
N ASP A 43 1.85 13.53 -0.97
CA ASP A 43 1.83 14.25 -2.26
C ASP A 43 1.61 13.29 -3.42
N ASP A 44 2.29 12.14 -3.40
CA ASP A 44 2.12 11.12 -4.44
C ASP A 44 0.71 10.55 -4.43
N LEU A 45 0.13 10.36 -3.24
CA LEU A 45 -1.23 9.87 -3.11
C LEU A 45 -2.22 10.86 -3.69
N ALA A 46 -2.05 12.15 -3.40
CA ALA A 46 -2.93 13.19 -3.91
C ALA A 46 -2.90 13.20 -5.44
N ASP A 47 -1.70 13.16 -6.04
CA ASP A 47 -1.56 13.12 -7.49
C ASP A 47 -2.20 11.88 -8.10
N TYR A 48 -1.95 10.73 -7.50
CA TYR A 48 -2.51 9.45 -7.97
C TYR A 48 -4.04 9.50 -7.98
N LEU A 49 -4.65 10.00 -6.90
CA LEU A 49 -6.10 10.03 -6.77
C LEU A 49 -6.75 11.02 -7.73
N VAL A 50 -6.13 12.17 -7.93
CA VAL A 50 -6.63 13.17 -8.88
C VAL A 50 -6.64 12.61 -10.30
N GLU A 51 -5.59 11.87 -10.67
CA GLU A 51 -5.46 11.31 -12.01
C GLU A 51 -6.34 10.09 -12.25
N ASN A 52 -6.57 9.29 -11.21
CA ASN A 52 -7.17 7.97 -11.38
C ASN A 52 -8.63 7.87 -10.92
N ASP A 53 -9.03 8.62 -9.88
CA ASP A 53 -10.41 8.52 -9.38
C ASP A 53 -10.79 9.73 -8.54
N PRO A 54 -11.46 10.73 -9.15
CA PRO A 54 -11.90 11.93 -8.41
C PRO A 54 -12.83 11.64 -7.24
N ALA A 55 -13.66 10.61 -7.35
CA ALA A 55 -14.57 10.24 -6.26
C ALA A 55 -13.79 9.67 -5.07
N PHE A 56 -12.74 8.93 -5.35
CA PHE A 56 -11.87 8.38 -4.33
C PHE A 56 -11.13 9.48 -3.58
N ARG A 57 -10.74 10.53 -4.29
CA ARG A 57 -10.12 11.70 -3.70
C ARG A 57 -11.00 12.32 -2.61
N ALA A 58 -12.29 12.45 -2.87
CA ALA A 58 -13.23 13.02 -1.91
C ALA A 58 -13.26 12.20 -0.60
N ARG A 59 -13.21 10.88 -0.71
CA ARG A 59 -13.19 10.00 0.47
C ARG A 59 -11.93 10.17 1.30
N ILE A 60 -10.80 10.30 0.62
CA ILE A 60 -9.50 10.45 1.30
C ILE A 60 -9.43 11.79 2.00
N GLU A 61 -9.88 12.86 1.36
CA GLU A 61 -9.93 14.18 1.98
C GLU A 61 -10.80 14.17 3.23
N GLU A 62 -11.92 13.47 3.18
CA GLU A 62 -12.82 13.31 4.31
C GLU A 62 -12.12 12.57 5.45
N ALA A 63 -11.37 11.51 5.15
CA ALA A 63 -10.63 10.74 6.15
C ALA A 63 -9.50 11.56 6.78
N PHE A 64 -8.83 12.40 6.00
CA PHE A 64 -7.72 13.23 6.51
C PHE A 64 -8.22 14.48 7.24
N ALA A 65 -9.47 14.86 7.05
CA ALA A 65 -10.03 16.06 7.67
C ALA A 65 -10.32 15.90 9.16
N GLU A 66 -10.25 14.71 9.67
CA GLU A 66 -10.47 14.46 11.10
C GLU A 66 -9.31 15.00 11.96
#